data_1342f9f0f275b8c286cdc102caf60e23
#
_entry.id   1342f9f0f275b8c286cdc102caf60e23
#
_cell.length_a   1.000
_cell.length_b   1.000
_cell.length_c   1.000
_cell.angle_alpha   90.00
_cell.angle_beta   90.00
_cell.angle_gamma   90.00
#
_symmetry.space_group_name_H-M   'P 1'
#
loop_
_entity.id
_entity.type
_entity.pdbx_description
1 polymer ?
#
loop_
_entity_poly.entity_id
_entity_poly.type
_entity_poly.pdbx_seq_one_letter_code
_entity_poly.pdbx_strand_id
1 'polypeptide(L)'
;MFIDPVALRIGPISIHWYGILFAVAAVAGAWLATREARRRGEDSEQVWSMLLVAAVGGIIGSRLYHVIHQWDLIYRDNPALILQVWNGGLGIPGGVAGGMVALFAYTRVNRLNFLRWIDIGAPAMLLAQAIGRVGNFVNQELYGPPTDLPWGIPIDQAHRVPPYTNLDQYPVQTTFFHPLFAYEALLNLLGVAVLLWVGRRFARRLYDGDVAMLYFVWYGLVRTLLETFRTGNWVVGGIPVAILIGVGAAVIGAAVIVIRHARGMGTPGAYLREMEERRAAQAQATPPAAPEPAEPEPQAG
;
A
#
# COMPACT_ATOMS: atom_id res chain seq x y z
N MET A 1 -25.39 15.63 -3.84
CA MET A 1 -25.32 15.65 -2.36
C MET A 1 -23.84 15.53 -2.02
N PHE A 2 -23.25 16.56 -1.41
CA PHE A 2 -21.82 16.57 -1.07
C PHE A 2 -21.65 16.08 0.37
N ILE A 3 -20.61 15.32 0.64
CA ILE A 3 -20.32 14.77 1.97
C ILE A 3 -19.45 15.80 2.71
N ASP A 4 -19.81 16.14 3.96
CA ASP A 4 -18.95 16.95 4.82
C ASP A 4 -17.64 16.16 5.09
N PRO A 5 -16.45 16.71 4.78
CA PRO A 5 -15.17 16.06 5.08
C PRO A 5 -14.96 15.76 6.57
N VAL A 6 -15.67 16.47 7.47
CA VAL A 6 -15.63 16.22 8.91
C VAL A 6 -16.67 15.16 9.27
N ALA A 7 -16.21 14.01 9.72
CA ALA A 7 -17.06 12.90 10.15
C ALA A 7 -17.70 13.14 11.51
N LEU A 8 -16.95 13.75 12.45
CA LEU A 8 -17.41 13.97 13.83
C LEU A 8 -16.68 15.17 14.42
N ARG A 9 -17.43 15.99 15.18
CA ARG A 9 -16.88 17.11 15.98
C ARG A 9 -17.15 16.86 17.46
N ILE A 10 -16.10 16.83 18.27
CA ILE A 10 -16.19 16.68 19.72
C ILE A 10 -15.46 17.88 20.36
N GLY A 11 -16.22 18.94 20.70
CA GLY A 11 -15.63 20.17 21.18
C GLY A 11 -14.66 20.78 20.15
N PRO A 12 -13.40 21.05 20.49
CA PRO A 12 -12.42 21.63 19.58
C PRO A 12 -11.82 20.60 18.60
N ILE A 13 -12.11 19.30 18.77
CA ILE A 13 -11.53 18.22 17.97
C ILE A 13 -12.45 17.89 16.80
N SER A 14 -11.92 17.99 15.58
CA SER A 14 -12.60 17.57 14.36
C SER A 14 -11.96 16.29 13.82
N ILE A 15 -12.73 15.21 13.74
CA ILE A 15 -12.33 13.94 13.14
C ILE A 15 -12.78 13.94 11.69
N HIS A 16 -11.82 13.83 10.77
CA HIS A 16 -12.07 13.82 9.33
C HIS A 16 -12.22 12.40 8.80
N TRP A 17 -13.10 12.20 7.83
CA TRP A 17 -13.27 10.91 7.14
C TRP A 17 -11.95 10.35 6.61
N TYR A 18 -11.07 11.22 6.13
CA TYR A 18 -9.77 10.81 5.61
C TYR A 18 -8.93 10.08 6.66
N GLY A 19 -8.91 10.56 7.91
CA GLY A 19 -8.21 9.89 9.02
C GLY A 19 -8.82 8.54 9.37
N ILE A 20 -10.15 8.44 9.39
CA ILE A 20 -10.87 7.17 9.63
C ILE A 20 -10.55 6.16 8.52
N LEU A 21 -10.64 6.59 7.26
CA LEU A 21 -10.35 5.73 6.11
C LEU A 21 -8.89 5.29 6.07
N PHE A 22 -7.97 6.15 6.48
CA PHE A 22 -6.56 5.77 6.63
C PHE A 22 -6.37 4.68 7.69
N ALA A 23 -7.02 4.79 8.84
CA ALA A 23 -6.97 3.77 9.89
C ALA A 23 -7.59 2.45 9.41
N VAL A 24 -8.76 2.51 8.73
CA VAL A 24 -9.40 1.33 8.13
C VAL A 24 -8.48 0.69 7.09
N ALA A 25 -7.84 1.47 6.23
CA ALA A 25 -6.91 0.99 5.23
C ALA A 25 -5.70 0.28 5.87
N ALA A 26 -5.13 0.87 6.93
CA ALA A 26 -4.02 0.27 7.66
C ALA A 26 -4.41 -1.07 8.31
N VAL A 27 -5.56 -1.14 8.98
CA VAL A 27 -6.06 -2.37 9.62
C VAL A 27 -6.41 -3.44 8.57
N ALA A 28 -7.08 -3.06 7.48
CA ALA A 28 -7.43 -4.00 6.39
C ALA A 28 -6.16 -4.53 5.69
N GLY A 29 -5.18 -3.66 5.44
CA GLY A 29 -3.88 -4.05 4.90
C GLY A 29 -3.14 -5.01 5.85
N ALA A 30 -3.05 -4.68 7.14
CA ALA A 30 -2.43 -5.55 8.14
C ALA A 30 -3.14 -6.92 8.24
N TRP A 31 -4.47 -6.93 8.21
CA TRP A 31 -5.24 -8.18 8.20
C TRP A 31 -4.89 -9.07 6.98
N LEU A 32 -4.81 -8.49 5.79
CA LEU A 32 -4.42 -9.23 4.59
C LEU A 32 -2.96 -9.72 4.70
N ALA A 33 -2.04 -8.86 5.15
CA ALA A 33 -0.64 -9.22 5.38
C ALA A 33 -0.49 -10.35 6.41
N THR A 34 -1.27 -10.32 7.51
CA THR A 34 -1.32 -11.38 8.53
C THR A 34 -1.71 -12.73 7.91
N ARG A 35 -2.72 -12.74 7.02
CA ARG A 35 -3.13 -13.98 6.31
C ARG A 35 -2.02 -14.49 5.39
N GLU A 36 -1.36 -13.61 4.64
CA GLU A 36 -0.26 -13.99 3.76
C GLU A 36 0.99 -14.42 4.53
N ALA A 37 1.29 -13.79 5.69
CA ALA A 37 2.38 -14.20 6.57
C ALA A 37 2.16 -15.64 7.07
N ARG A 38 0.98 -15.93 7.63
CA ARG A 38 0.60 -17.30 8.07
C ARG A 38 0.69 -18.31 6.94
N ARG A 39 0.22 -17.96 5.75
CA ARG A 39 0.29 -18.83 4.57
C ARG A 39 1.74 -19.16 4.18
N ARG A 40 2.67 -18.23 4.40
CA ARG A 40 4.09 -18.41 4.11
C ARG A 40 4.90 -18.99 5.28
N GLY A 41 4.21 -19.38 6.38
CA GLY A 41 4.87 -19.94 7.57
C GLY A 41 5.66 -18.95 8.39
N GLU A 42 5.34 -17.64 8.23
CA GLU A 42 5.95 -16.56 9.00
C GLU A 42 5.10 -16.23 10.24
N ASP A 43 5.75 -15.69 11.27
CA ASP A 43 5.07 -15.21 12.47
C ASP A 43 4.21 -13.98 12.16
N SER A 44 2.90 -14.16 12.21
CA SER A 44 1.94 -13.12 11.87
C SER A 44 1.90 -11.94 12.83
N GLU A 45 2.44 -12.07 14.07
CA GLU A 45 2.52 -10.97 15.02
C GLU A 45 3.52 -9.89 14.56
N GLN A 46 4.51 -10.29 13.76
CA GLN A 46 5.46 -9.36 13.15
C GLN A 46 4.79 -8.31 12.27
N VAL A 47 3.63 -8.63 11.66
CA VAL A 47 2.90 -7.67 10.80
C VAL A 47 2.51 -6.42 11.58
N TRP A 48 1.99 -6.57 12.79
CA TRP A 48 1.55 -5.44 13.62
C TRP A 48 2.73 -4.60 14.09
N SER A 49 3.82 -5.26 14.50
CA SER A 49 5.07 -4.58 14.85
C SER A 49 5.65 -3.82 13.67
N MET A 50 5.65 -4.42 12.47
CA MET A 50 6.10 -3.78 11.24
C MET A 50 5.21 -2.60 10.84
N LEU A 51 3.88 -2.71 11.00
CA LEU A 51 2.96 -1.61 10.74
C LEU A 51 3.28 -0.41 11.64
N LEU A 52 3.49 -0.65 12.94
CA LEU A 52 3.83 0.42 13.89
C LEU A 52 5.18 1.06 13.55
N VAL A 53 6.20 0.25 13.31
CA VAL A 53 7.54 0.73 12.96
C VAL A 53 7.53 1.50 11.64
N ALA A 54 6.81 1.00 10.63
CA ALA A 54 6.65 1.69 9.35
C ALA A 54 5.88 3.01 9.50
N ALA A 55 4.85 3.06 10.35
CA ALA A 55 4.10 4.29 10.61
C ALA A 55 4.98 5.36 11.28
N VAL A 56 5.72 4.99 12.32
CA VAL A 56 6.66 5.91 13.01
C VAL A 56 7.76 6.38 12.05
N GLY A 57 8.42 5.44 11.35
CA GLY A 57 9.45 5.78 10.35
C GLY A 57 8.91 6.63 9.21
N GLY A 58 7.67 6.35 8.79
CA GLY A 58 6.96 7.13 7.77
C GLY A 58 6.68 8.56 8.22
N ILE A 59 6.22 8.79 9.45
CA ILE A 59 5.98 10.13 9.99
C ILE A 59 7.29 10.91 10.08
N ILE A 60 8.35 10.30 10.62
CA ILE A 60 9.68 10.92 10.72
C ILE A 60 10.22 11.27 9.34
N GLY A 61 10.17 10.34 8.41
CA GLY A 61 10.64 10.56 7.03
C GLY A 61 9.84 11.62 6.30
N SER A 62 8.50 11.63 6.44
CA SER A 62 7.62 12.65 5.86
C SER A 62 7.98 14.04 6.36
N ARG A 63 8.23 14.17 7.67
CA ARG A 63 8.61 15.44 8.27
C ARG A 63 9.99 15.89 7.82
N LEU A 64 10.96 14.98 7.83
CA LEU A 64 12.33 15.27 7.39
C LEU A 64 12.35 15.77 5.95
N TYR A 65 11.63 15.10 5.04
CA TYR A 65 11.51 15.53 3.65
C TYR A 65 10.92 16.94 3.54
N HIS A 66 9.82 17.22 4.27
CA HIS A 66 9.18 18.53 4.25
C HIS A 66 10.11 19.61 4.81
N VAL A 67 10.82 19.34 5.90
CA VAL A 67 11.79 20.27 6.49
C VAL A 67 12.89 20.61 5.51
N ILE A 68 13.47 19.61 4.83
CA ILE A 68 14.51 19.83 3.83
C ILE A 68 13.95 20.65 2.65
N HIS A 69 12.77 20.30 2.16
CA HIS A 69 12.15 20.95 0.99
C HIS A 69 11.74 22.41 1.26
N GLN A 70 11.31 22.72 2.48
CA GLN A 70 10.80 24.04 2.87
C GLN A 70 11.77 24.78 3.80
N TRP A 71 13.05 24.40 3.82
CA TRP A 71 14.04 24.93 4.74
C TRP A 71 14.12 26.45 4.70
N ASP A 72 14.36 27.03 3.51
CA ASP A 72 14.54 28.46 3.34
C ASP A 72 13.25 29.28 3.49
N LEU A 73 12.09 28.65 3.28
CA LEU A 73 10.79 29.33 3.33
C LEU A 73 10.16 29.32 4.72
N ILE A 74 10.39 28.29 5.53
CA ILE A 74 9.64 28.07 6.78
C ILE A 74 10.57 27.83 7.98
N TYR A 75 11.56 26.95 7.85
CA TYR A 75 12.26 26.39 9.01
C TYR A 75 13.53 27.14 9.39
N ARG A 76 14.15 27.82 8.46
CA ARG A 76 15.37 28.61 8.70
C ARG A 76 15.20 29.66 9.81
N ASP A 77 14.07 30.39 9.77
CA ASP A 77 13.79 31.47 10.71
C ASP A 77 13.07 30.96 11.98
N ASN A 78 12.42 29.78 11.92
CA ASN A 78 11.66 29.19 13.02
C ASN A 78 11.94 27.67 13.15
N PRO A 79 13.14 27.24 13.63
CA PRO A 79 13.46 25.81 13.76
C PRO A 79 12.55 25.03 14.72
N ALA A 80 11.90 25.71 15.68
CA ALA A 80 10.95 25.08 16.61
C ALA A 80 9.74 24.45 15.89
N LEU A 81 9.40 24.93 14.70
CA LEU A 81 8.34 24.37 13.86
C LEU A 81 8.65 22.95 13.36
N ILE A 82 9.94 22.53 13.36
CA ILE A 82 10.35 21.20 12.91
C ILE A 82 9.62 20.10 13.68
N LEU A 83 9.39 20.28 14.97
CA LEU A 83 8.73 19.28 15.82
C LEU A 83 7.20 19.32 15.77
N GLN A 84 6.62 20.35 15.19
CA GLN A 84 5.17 20.57 15.18
C GLN A 84 4.48 19.82 14.03
N VAL A 85 4.51 18.47 14.08
CA VAL A 85 3.89 17.60 13.06
C VAL A 85 2.37 17.75 12.97
N TRP A 86 1.71 18.22 14.04
CA TRP A 86 0.27 18.45 14.10
C TRP A 86 -0.21 19.65 13.28
N ASN A 87 0.70 20.53 12.87
CA ASN A 87 0.40 21.65 11.97
C ASN A 87 0.46 21.25 10.49
N GLY A 88 0.60 19.93 10.19
CA GLY A 88 0.78 19.46 8.83
C GLY A 88 2.24 19.52 8.37
N GLY A 89 2.47 19.63 7.06
CA GLY A 89 3.82 19.63 6.49
C GLY A 89 4.46 18.24 6.53
N LEU A 90 3.78 17.26 5.97
CA LEU A 90 4.24 15.89 5.80
C LEU A 90 4.36 15.59 4.31
N GLY A 91 5.56 15.25 3.85
CA GLY A 91 5.81 14.94 2.44
C GLY A 91 5.73 13.44 2.14
N ILE A 92 4.88 13.03 1.21
CA ILE A 92 4.66 11.62 0.82
C ILE A 92 5.96 10.91 0.45
N PRO A 93 6.88 11.50 -0.38
CA PRO A 93 8.13 10.81 -0.74
C PRO A 93 8.98 10.44 0.48
N GLY A 94 9.07 11.35 1.45
CA GLY A 94 9.76 11.11 2.71
C GLY A 94 9.09 10.01 3.55
N GLY A 95 7.76 9.96 3.54
CA GLY A 95 7.00 8.94 4.25
C GLY A 95 7.26 7.53 3.71
N VAL A 96 7.26 7.38 2.40
CA VAL A 96 7.57 6.10 1.74
C VAL A 96 9.02 5.69 2.03
N ALA A 97 9.98 6.60 1.88
CA ALA A 97 11.39 6.32 2.14
C ALA A 97 11.63 5.98 3.63
N GLY A 98 11.10 6.77 4.55
CA GLY A 98 11.25 6.56 5.99
C GLY A 98 10.60 5.26 6.47
N GLY A 99 9.40 4.95 6.00
CA GLY A 99 8.74 3.68 6.28
C GLY A 99 9.52 2.49 5.76
N MET A 100 10.06 2.56 4.54
CA MET A 100 10.87 1.48 3.95
C MET A 100 12.19 1.28 4.69
N VAL A 101 12.88 2.36 5.06
CA VAL A 101 14.12 2.29 5.89
C VAL A 101 13.83 1.67 7.24
N ALA A 102 12.72 2.05 7.89
CA ALA A 102 12.32 1.51 9.18
C ALA A 102 11.99 0.02 9.09
N LEU A 103 11.26 -0.42 8.05
CA LEU A 103 11.00 -1.83 7.78
C LEU A 103 12.27 -2.63 7.51
N PHE A 104 13.19 -2.07 6.72
CA PHE A 104 14.48 -2.70 6.46
C PHE A 104 15.29 -2.87 7.75
N ALA A 105 15.39 -1.83 8.58
CA ALA A 105 16.07 -1.89 9.85
C ALA A 105 15.42 -2.91 10.80
N TYR A 106 14.08 -2.91 10.90
CA TYR A 106 13.34 -3.86 11.71
C TYR A 106 13.62 -5.31 11.32
N THR A 107 13.54 -5.61 10.02
CA THR A 107 13.80 -6.97 9.51
C THR A 107 15.23 -7.40 9.76
N ARG A 108 16.21 -6.49 9.66
CA ARG A 108 17.62 -6.77 9.96
C ARG A 108 17.85 -7.07 11.43
N VAL A 109 17.28 -6.27 12.33
CA VAL A 109 17.41 -6.47 13.80
C VAL A 109 16.78 -7.79 14.21
N ASN A 110 15.62 -8.13 13.68
CA ASN A 110 14.87 -9.35 14.01
C ASN A 110 15.29 -10.57 13.18
N ARG A 111 16.33 -10.48 12.35
CA ARG A 111 16.84 -11.55 11.46
C ARG A 111 15.80 -12.13 10.53
N LEU A 112 14.88 -11.27 10.05
CA LEU A 112 13.82 -11.62 9.12
C LEU A 112 14.26 -11.40 7.68
N ASN A 113 13.69 -12.16 6.73
CA ASN A 113 13.96 -11.97 5.31
C ASN A 113 13.17 -10.76 4.78
N PHE A 114 13.84 -9.62 4.61
CA PHE A 114 13.24 -8.37 4.14
C PHE A 114 12.46 -8.55 2.82
N LEU A 115 13.03 -9.26 1.85
CA LEU A 115 12.39 -9.46 0.54
C LEU A 115 11.08 -10.25 0.66
N ARG A 116 11.04 -11.25 1.52
CA ARG A 116 9.82 -12.01 1.80
C ARG A 116 8.74 -11.14 2.46
N TRP A 117 9.15 -10.26 3.38
CA TRP A 117 8.21 -9.39 4.08
C TRP A 117 7.63 -8.29 3.20
N ILE A 118 8.42 -7.73 2.27
CA ILE A 118 7.85 -6.79 1.28
C ILE A 118 6.92 -7.50 0.29
N ASP A 119 7.14 -8.77 -0.02
CA ASP A 119 6.20 -9.58 -0.81
C ASP A 119 4.87 -9.80 -0.10
N ILE A 120 4.91 -10.04 1.22
CA ILE A 120 3.70 -10.17 2.07
C ILE A 120 2.95 -8.84 2.11
N GLY A 121 3.67 -7.72 2.19
CA GLY A 121 3.11 -6.38 2.22
C GLY A 121 2.56 -5.88 0.88
N ALA A 122 3.05 -6.37 -0.25
CA ALA A 122 2.71 -5.84 -1.57
C ALA A 122 1.20 -5.87 -1.90
N PRO A 123 0.47 -6.99 -1.79
CA PRO A 123 -0.98 -6.99 -1.99
C PRO A 123 -1.73 -6.20 -0.92
N ALA A 124 -1.23 -6.16 0.32
CA ALA A 124 -1.81 -5.37 1.40
C ALA A 124 -1.71 -3.87 1.13
N MET A 125 -0.62 -3.42 0.52
CA MET A 125 -0.43 -2.02 0.11
C MET A 125 -1.45 -1.61 -0.96
N LEU A 126 -1.70 -2.44 -1.99
CA LEU A 126 -2.74 -2.16 -2.99
C LEU A 126 -4.14 -2.11 -2.37
N LEU A 127 -4.43 -2.99 -1.40
CA LEU A 127 -5.70 -2.94 -0.68
C LEU A 127 -5.85 -1.63 0.11
N ALA A 128 -4.81 -1.24 0.83
CA ALA A 128 -4.81 0.03 1.56
C ALA A 128 -4.96 1.24 0.64
N GLN A 129 -4.30 1.24 -0.52
CA GLN A 129 -4.45 2.27 -1.54
C GLN A 129 -5.89 2.32 -2.09
N ALA A 130 -6.51 1.17 -2.38
CA ALA A 130 -7.89 1.12 -2.86
C ALA A 130 -8.88 1.75 -1.84
N ILE A 131 -8.72 1.43 -0.56
CA ILE A 131 -9.56 2.01 0.51
C ILE A 131 -9.29 3.51 0.65
N GLY A 132 -8.01 3.93 0.57
CA GLY A 132 -7.63 5.34 0.64
C GLY A 132 -8.28 6.20 -0.45
N ARG A 133 -8.60 5.62 -1.64
CA ARG A 133 -9.30 6.33 -2.72
C ARG A 133 -10.73 6.74 -2.38
N VAL A 134 -11.36 6.07 -1.41
CA VAL A 134 -12.66 6.52 -0.88
C VAL A 134 -12.54 7.90 -0.21
N GLY A 135 -11.38 8.20 0.39
CA GLY A 135 -11.10 9.53 0.95
C GLY A 135 -11.07 10.62 -0.12
N ASN A 136 -10.55 10.33 -1.32
CA ASN A 136 -10.57 11.27 -2.43
C ASN A 136 -11.99 11.55 -2.94
N PHE A 137 -12.90 10.57 -2.88
CA PHE A 137 -14.32 10.79 -3.14
C PHE A 137 -14.94 11.77 -2.15
N VAL A 138 -14.72 11.56 -0.85
CA VAL A 138 -15.24 12.42 0.21
C VAL A 138 -14.71 13.86 0.07
N ASN A 139 -13.43 13.99 -0.23
CA ASN A 139 -12.76 15.29 -0.42
C ASN A 139 -13.00 15.90 -1.81
N GLN A 140 -13.73 15.25 -2.70
CA GLN A 140 -13.96 15.70 -4.08
C GLN A 140 -12.66 16.04 -4.84
N GLU A 141 -11.63 15.25 -4.66
CA GLU A 141 -10.31 15.46 -5.28
C GLU A 141 -9.91 14.30 -6.20
N LEU A 142 -8.92 14.52 -7.06
CA LEU A 142 -8.41 13.53 -8.01
C LEU A 142 -9.47 12.99 -8.98
N TYR A 143 -10.33 13.87 -9.45
CA TYR A 143 -11.26 13.59 -10.56
C TYR A 143 -10.60 13.90 -11.91
N GLY A 144 -11.21 13.39 -13.00
CA GLY A 144 -10.76 13.57 -14.38
C GLY A 144 -11.50 14.67 -15.13
N PRO A 145 -11.44 14.69 -16.47
CA PRO A 145 -12.15 15.64 -17.30
C PRO A 145 -13.67 15.45 -17.20
N PRO A 146 -14.48 16.41 -17.72
CA PRO A 146 -15.92 16.26 -17.87
C PRO A 146 -16.30 15.02 -18.67
N THR A 147 -17.45 14.41 -18.32
CA THR A 147 -17.94 13.18 -18.96
C THR A 147 -19.46 13.13 -18.98
N ASP A 148 -20.02 12.54 -20.04
CA ASP A 148 -21.44 12.22 -20.17
C ASP A 148 -21.77 10.77 -19.76
N LEU A 149 -20.79 10.05 -19.21
CA LEU A 149 -20.99 8.67 -18.75
C LEU A 149 -21.93 8.63 -17.54
N PRO A 150 -22.79 7.59 -17.43
CA PRO A 150 -23.82 7.52 -16.39
C PRO A 150 -23.27 7.43 -14.95
N TRP A 151 -21.98 7.15 -14.78
CA TRP A 151 -21.29 7.14 -13.49
C TRP A 151 -20.42 8.37 -13.24
N GLY A 152 -20.56 9.43 -14.07
CA GLY A 152 -19.95 10.72 -13.81
C GLY A 152 -20.39 11.29 -12.47
N ILE A 153 -19.49 11.96 -11.76
CA ILE A 153 -19.76 12.54 -10.44
C ILE A 153 -19.80 14.06 -10.50
N PRO A 154 -20.71 14.71 -9.74
CA PRO A 154 -20.67 16.15 -9.58
C PRO A 154 -19.52 16.55 -8.66
N ILE A 155 -18.89 17.70 -8.96
CA ILE A 155 -17.87 18.34 -8.11
C ILE A 155 -18.37 19.76 -7.79
N ASP A 156 -18.37 20.13 -6.52
CA ASP A 156 -18.80 21.46 -6.10
C ASP A 156 -17.81 22.55 -6.55
N GLN A 157 -18.25 23.81 -6.49
CA GLN A 157 -17.45 24.94 -6.93
C GLN A 157 -16.11 25.05 -6.17
N ALA A 158 -16.11 24.78 -4.86
CA ALA A 158 -14.95 25.00 -4.00
C ALA A 158 -13.82 23.97 -4.27
N HIS A 159 -14.18 22.80 -4.82
CA HIS A 159 -13.24 21.70 -5.11
C HIS A 159 -12.83 21.61 -6.58
N ARG A 160 -13.33 22.55 -7.42
CA ARG A 160 -12.94 22.58 -8.84
C ARG A 160 -11.54 23.13 -9.04
N VAL A 161 -10.79 22.45 -9.89
CA VAL A 161 -9.42 22.87 -10.26
C VAL A 161 -9.40 23.35 -11.72
N PRO A 162 -8.46 24.24 -12.10
CA PRO A 162 -8.30 24.64 -13.49
C PRO A 162 -8.11 23.44 -14.42
N PRO A 163 -8.71 23.46 -15.64
CA PRO A 163 -9.44 24.58 -16.26
C PRO A 163 -10.94 24.66 -15.91
N TYR A 164 -11.47 23.83 -15.00
CA TYR A 164 -12.90 23.65 -14.73
C TYR A 164 -13.49 24.62 -13.69
N THR A 165 -12.75 25.65 -13.32
CA THR A 165 -13.18 26.69 -12.38
C THR A 165 -14.16 27.71 -12.96
N ASN A 166 -14.24 27.81 -14.30
CA ASN A 166 -15.19 28.69 -14.97
C ASN A 166 -16.58 28.05 -14.99
N LEU A 167 -17.51 28.59 -14.17
CA LEU A 167 -18.85 28.04 -14.00
C LEU A 167 -19.80 28.35 -15.16
N ASP A 168 -19.52 29.38 -15.98
CA ASP A 168 -20.30 29.67 -17.18
C ASP A 168 -20.08 28.57 -18.24
N GLN A 169 -18.85 28.05 -18.32
CA GLN A 169 -18.48 26.98 -19.22
C GLN A 169 -18.76 25.58 -18.61
N TYR A 170 -18.63 25.45 -17.31
CA TYR A 170 -18.82 24.19 -16.59
C TYR A 170 -19.79 24.37 -15.41
N PRO A 171 -21.12 24.51 -15.65
CA PRO A 171 -22.10 24.71 -14.58
C PRO A 171 -22.11 23.54 -13.60
N VAL A 172 -22.25 23.82 -12.28
CA VAL A 172 -22.20 22.78 -11.24
C VAL A 172 -23.33 21.76 -11.39
N GLN A 173 -24.48 22.19 -11.87
CA GLN A 173 -25.70 21.37 -11.98
C GLN A 173 -25.66 20.35 -13.12
N THR A 174 -24.88 20.62 -14.17
CA THR A 174 -24.90 19.86 -15.42
C THR A 174 -23.55 19.24 -15.82
N THR A 175 -22.46 19.65 -15.14
CA THR A 175 -21.13 19.12 -15.45
C THR A 175 -20.75 17.99 -14.49
N PHE A 176 -20.58 16.80 -15.03
CA PHE A 176 -20.12 15.61 -14.32
C PHE A 176 -18.68 15.29 -14.75
N PHE A 177 -17.92 14.65 -13.86
CA PHE A 177 -16.51 14.36 -14.06
C PHE A 177 -16.20 12.88 -13.93
N HIS A 178 -15.17 12.40 -14.65
CA HIS A 178 -14.67 11.05 -14.47
C HIS A 178 -14.21 10.81 -13.04
N PRO A 179 -14.70 9.78 -12.31
CA PRO A 179 -14.25 9.44 -10.96
C PRO A 179 -12.93 8.67 -11.00
N LEU A 180 -11.81 9.35 -11.30
CA LEU A 180 -10.50 8.68 -11.46
C LEU A 180 -10.06 7.94 -10.20
N PHE A 181 -10.43 8.44 -9.02
CA PHE A 181 -10.20 7.74 -7.75
C PHE A 181 -10.91 6.37 -7.70
N ALA A 182 -12.13 6.26 -8.26
CA ALA A 182 -12.85 4.99 -8.32
C ALA A 182 -12.19 4.02 -9.31
N TYR A 183 -11.76 4.53 -10.47
CA TYR A 183 -11.00 3.71 -11.43
C TYR A 183 -9.71 3.18 -10.81
N GLU A 184 -8.97 4.02 -10.10
CA GLU A 184 -7.74 3.61 -9.42
C GLU A 184 -8.04 2.61 -8.29
N ALA A 185 -9.12 2.80 -7.52
CA ALA A 185 -9.54 1.85 -6.49
C ALA A 185 -9.84 0.46 -7.09
N LEU A 186 -10.62 0.41 -8.17
CA LEU A 186 -10.95 -0.86 -8.85
C LEU A 186 -9.72 -1.54 -9.44
N LEU A 187 -8.82 -0.77 -10.07
CA LEU A 187 -7.56 -1.30 -10.60
C LEU A 187 -6.65 -1.80 -9.47
N ASN A 188 -6.61 -1.12 -8.32
CA ASN A 188 -5.85 -1.59 -7.16
C ASN A 188 -6.45 -2.87 -6.58
N LEU A 189 -7.78 -3.02 -6.48
CA LEU A 189 -8.43 -4.26 -6.07
C LEU A 189 -8.16 -5.40 -7.05
N LEU A 190 -8.17 -5.13 -8.36
CA LEU A 190 -7.76 -6.10 -9.37
C LEU A 190 -6.29 -6.48 -9.17
N GLY A 191 -5.42 -5.51 -8.89
CA GLY A 191 -4.02 -5.75 -8.56
C GLY A 191 -3.83 -6.65 -7.33
N VAL A 192 -4.63 -6.45 -6.27
CA VAL A 192 -4.65 -7.37 -5.11
C VAL A 192 -4.93 -8.79 -5.57
N ALA A 193 -5.99 -8.99 -6.37
CA ALA A 193 -6.36 -10.33 -6.86
C ALA A 193 -5.24 -10.95 -7.72
N VAL A 194 -4.65 -10.17 -8.63
CA VAL A 194 -3.55 -10.60 -9.50
C VAL A 194 -2.31 -10.97 -8.70
N LEU A 195 -1.86 -10.12 -7.77
CA LEU A 195 -0.67 -10.38 -6.95
C LEU A 195 -0.86 -11.62 -6.06
N LEU A 196 -2.03 -11.78 -5.44
CA LEU A 196 -2.35 -12.96 -4.64
C LEU A 196 -2.40 -14.22 -5.52
N TRP A 197 -3.02 -14.14 -6.69
CA TRP A 197 -3.10 -15.25 -7.62
C TRP A 197 -1.71 -15.67 -8.12
N VAL A 198 -0.90 -14.73 -8.59
CA VAL A 198 0.49 -15.00 -9.05
C VAL A 198 1.33 -15.56 -7.91
N GLY A 199 1.31 -14.91 -6.75
CA GLY A 199 2.10 -15.30 -5.58
C GLY A 199 1.74 -16.68 -5.02
N ARG A 200 0.50 -17.18 -5.28
CA ARG A 200 0.07 -18.53 -4.89
C ARG A 200 0.26 -19.55 -5.98
N ARG A 201 -0.14 -19.22 -7.22
CA ARG A 201 -0.10 -20.15 -8.37
C ARG A 201 1.32 -20.47 -8.80
N PHE A 202 2.23 -19.49 -8.71
CA PHE A 202 3.63 -19.63 -9.13
C PHE A 202 4.61 -19.65 -7.95
N ALA A 203 4.13 -19.89 -6.74
CA ALA A 203 4.92 -19.87 -5.49
C ALA A 203 6.26 -20.64 -5.57
N ARG A 204 6.28 -21.79 -6.25
CA ARG A 204 7.50 -22.63 -6.41
C ARG A 204 8.50 -22.04 -7.40
N ARG A 205 8.12 -21.06 -8.22
CA ARG A 205 8.97 -20.44 -9.25
C ARG A 205 9.47 -19.06 -8.85
N LEU A 206 8.72 -18.36 -7.99
CA LEU A 206 9.06 -17.01 -7.57
C LEU A 206 10.18 -17.00 -6.53
N TYR A 207 11.02 -15.97 -6.60
CA TYR A 207 11.99 -15.62 -5.57
C TYR A 207 11.36 -14.70 -4.54
N ASP A 208 11.88 -14.70 -3.32
CA ASP A 208 11.48 -13.68 -2.33
C ASP A 208 11.80 -12.28 -2.89
N GLY A 209 10.79 -11.39 -2.89
CA GLY A 209 10.84 -10.04 -3.47
C GLY A 209 10.16 -9.91 -4.85
N ASP A 210 9.82 -11.00 -5.54
CA ASP A 210 9.24 -10.92 -6.89
C ASP A 210 7.81 -10.37 -6.88
N VAL A 211 7.01 -10.69 -5.85
CA VAL A 211 5.64 -10.14 -5.71
C VAL A 211 5.69 -8.64 -5.45
N ALA A 212 6.68 -8.17 -4.69
CA ALA A 212 6.89 -6.74 -4.49
C ALA A 212 7.33 -6.04 -5.80
N MET A 213 8.17 -6.69 -6.61
CA MET A 213 8.51 -6.14 -7.94
C MET A 213 7.31 -6.11 -8.88
N LEU A 214 6.44 -7.13 -8.84
CA LEU A 214 5.18 -7.13 -9.58
C LEU A 214 4.22 -6.02 -9.10
N TYR A 215 4.23 -5.68 -7.81
CA TYR A 215 3.51 -4.50 -7.32
C TYR A 215 4.01 -3.21 -7.98
N PHE A 216 5.34 -3.01 -8.11
CA PHE A 216 5.88 -1.84 -8.81
C PHE A 216 5.51 -1.80 -10.29
N VAL A 217 5.49 -2.96 -10.95
CA VAL A 217 5.01 -3.07 -12.34
C VAL A 217 3.54 -2.66 -12.41
N TRP A 218 2.68 -3.23 -11.57
CA TRP A 218 1.25 -2.95 -11.55
C TRP A 218 0.96 -1.48 -11.25
N TYR A 219 1.53 -0.98 -10.15
CA TYR A 219 1.37 0.42 -9.75
C TYR A 219 1.84 1.39 -10.84
N GLY A 220 3.00 1.11 -11.43
CA GLY A 220 3.56 1.93 -12.50
C GLY A 220 2.65 2.00 -13.74
N LEU A 221 2.08 0.85 -14.14
CA LEU A 221 1.13 0.80 -15.27
C LEU A 221 -0.16 1.55 -14.95
N VAL A 222 -0.76 1.31 -13.79
CA VAL A 222 -1.99 1.98 -13.36
C VAL A 222 -1.77 3.49 -13.26
N ARG A 223 -0.64 3.91 -12.64
CA ARG A 223 -0.30 5.32 -12.48
C ARG A 223 -0.11 6.00 -13.83
N THR A 224 0.62 5.37 -14.75
CA THR A 224 0.84 5.90 -16.10
C THR A 224 -0.49 6.03 -16.87
N LEU A 225 -1.32 4.99 -16.80
CA LEU A 225 -2.63 4.98 -17.49
C LEU A 225 -3.53 6.11 -16.98
N LEU A 226 -3.70 6.24 -15.66
CA LEU A 226 -4.63 7.22 -15.09
C LEU A 226 -4.12 8.66 -15.17
N GLU A 227 -2.81 8.86 -15.22
CA GLU A 227 -2.23 10.20 -15.35
C GLU A 227 -2.57 10.86 -16.68
N THR A 228 -2.83 10.08 -17.74
CA THR A 228 -3.27 10.62 -19.04
C THR A 228 -4.63 11.32 -18.98
N PHE A 229 -5.45 11.00 -17.97
CA PHE A 229 -6.76 11.61 -17.74
C PHE A 229 -6.72 12.73 -16.70
N ARG A 230 -5.57 12.99 -16.05
CA ARG A 230 -5.47 14.02 -15.00
C ARG A 230 -5.12 15.37 -15.61
N THR A 231 -5.71 16.41 -15.04
CA THR A 231 -5.43 17.80 -15.36
C THR A 231 -4.61 18.45 -14.25
N GLY A 232 -3.84 19.49 -14.57
CA GLY A 232 -3.06 20.25 -13.59
C GLY A 232 -1.82 19.54 -13.08
N ASN A 233 -1.23 18.65 -13.87
CA ASN A 233 -0.07 17.85 -13.49
C ASN A 233 1.23 18.67 -13.47
N TRP A 234 2.12 18.33 -12.54
CA TRP A 234 3.51 18.81 -12.60
C TRP A 234 4.21 18.15 -13.79
N VAL A 235 4.73 19.01 -14.70
CA VAL A 235 5.31 18.59 -15.99
C VAL A 235 6.78 18.97 -16.04
N VAL A 236 7.62 18.06 -16.50
CA VAL A 236 9.03 18.27 -16.80
C VAL A 236 9.28 17.84 -18.26
N GLY A 237 9.80 18.74 -19.08
CA GLY A 237 10.05 18.46 -20.51
C GLY A 237 8.79 18.08 -21.30
N GLY A 238 7.61 18.60 -20.92
CA GLY A 238 6.33 18.27 -21.57
C GLY A 238 5.68 16.96 -21.10
N ILE A 239 6.33 16.20 -20.19
CA ILE A 239 5.80 14.92 -19.69
C ILE A 239 5.44 15.07 -18.20
N PRO A 240 4.25 14.63 -17.78
CA PRO A 240 3.89 14.58 -16.37
C PRO A 240 4.89 13.74 -15.55
N VAL A 241 5.40 14.31 -14.45
CA VAL A 241 6.39 13.63 -13.59
C VAL A 241 5.88 12.29 -13.07
N ALA A 242 4.59 12.19 -12.81
CA ALA A 242 3.98 10.95 -12.37
C ALA A 242 4.04 9.82 -13.42
N ILE A 243 4.01 10.16 -14.72
CA ILE A 243 4.25 9.19 -15.81
C ILE A 243 5.70 8.70 -15.77
N LEU A 244 6.66 9.62 -15.62
CA LEU A 244 8.08 9.23 -15.54
C LEU A 244 8.35 8.30 -14.35
N ILE A 245 7.77 8.60 -13.19
CA ILE A 245 7.86 7.75 -11.99
C ILE A 245 7.15 6.40 -12.23
N GLY A 246 5.96 6.41 -12.83
CA GLY A 246 5.19 5.19 -13.11
C GLY A 246 5.90 4.25 -14.08
N VAL A 247 6.35 4.78 -15.21
CA VAL A 247 7.13 4.01 -16.21
C VAL A 247 8.43 3.52 -15.59
N GLY A 248 9.15 4.38 -14.85
CA GLY A 248 10.38 4.01 -14.15
C GLY A 248 10.15 2.84 -13.17
N ALA A 249 9.11 2.91 -12.36
CA ALA A 249 8.76 1.85 -11.41
C ALA A 249 8.42 0.53 -12.14
N ALA A 250 7.64 0.58 -13.22
CA ALA A 250 7.29 -0.59 -14.01
C ALA A 250 8.51 -1.24 -14.67
N VAL A 251 9.36 -0.42 -15.29
CA VAL A 251 10.58 -0.90 -15.97
C VAL A 251 11.57 -1.49 -14.97
N ILE A 252 11.81 -0.80 -13.85
CA ILE A 252 12.73 -1.28 -12.80
C ILE A 252 12.20 -2.58 -12.20
N GLY A 253 10.90 -2.65 -11.84
CA GLY A 253 10.30 -3.87 -11.31
C GLY A 253 10.44 -5.06 -12.26
N ALA A 254 10.09 -4.86 -13.54
CA ALA A 254 10.23 -5.90 -14.57
C ALA A 254 11.70 -6.30 -14.79
N ALA A 255 12.61 -5.34 -14.90
CA ALA A 255 14.03 -5.58 -15.10
C ALA A 255 14.64 -6.38 -13.94
N VAL A 256 14.30 -6.04 -12.70
CA VAL A 256 14.79 -6.77 -11.52
C VAL A 256 14.33 -8.23 -11.55
N ILE A 257 13.05 -8.51 -11.87
CA ILE A 257 12.56 -9.88 -12.00
C ILE A 257 13.36 -10.62 -13.09
N VAL A 258 13.43 -10.05 -14.30
CA VAL A 258 14.10 -10.68 -15.44
C VAL A 258 15.59 -10.97 -15.14
N ILE A 259 16.32 -9.98 -14.61
CA ILE A 259 17.74 -10.12 -14.30
C ILE A 259 17.97 -11.17 -13.22
N ARG A 260 17.16 -11.17 -12.14
CA ARG A 260 17.30 -12.15 -11.06
C ARG A 260 17.03 -13.57 -11.54
N HIS A 261 15.99 -13.78 -12.33
CA HIS A 261 15.66 -15.09 -12.90
C HIS A 261 16.68 -15.55 -13.93
N ALA A 262 17.12 -14.69 -14.83
CA ALA A 262 18.13 -15.01 -15.83
C ALA A 262 19.50 -15.37 -15.23
N ARG A 263 19.84 -14.74 -14.08
CA ARG A 263 21.13 -15.00 -13.40
C ARG A 263 21.04 -16.01 -12.26
N GLY A 264 19.86 -16.58 -11.98
CA GLY A 264 19.65 -17.49 -10.85
C GLY A 264 19.94 -16.85 -9.48
N MET A 265 19.63 -15.55 -9.32
CA MET A 265 19.94 -14.78 -8.11
C MET A 265 18.90 -15.00 -7.00
N GLY A 266 18.84 -16.21 -6.46
CA GLY A 266 17.92 -16.56 -5.38
C GLY A 266 17.50 -18.02 -5.43
N THR A 267 16.70 -18.44 -4.47
CA THR A 267 16.12 -19.77 -4.39
C THR A 267 14.64 -19.72 -4.74
N PRO A 268 14.20 -20.30 -5.86
CA PRO A 268 12.80 -20.34 -6.21
C PRO A 268 12.00 -21.08 -5.13
N GLY A 269 10.90 -20.51 -4.67
CA GLY A 269 10.05 -21.11 -3.63
C GLY A 269 10.74 -21.28 -2.28
N ALA A 270 11.68 -20.41 -1.92
CA ALA A 270 12.48 -20.51 -0.70
C ALA A 270 11.61 -20.76 0.55
N TYR A 271 10.58 -19.96 0.76
CA TYR A 271 9.70 -20.12 1.92
C TYR A 271 8.96 -21.46 1.97
N LEU A 272 8.62 -22.07 0.80
CA LEU A 272 7.97 -23.38 0.77
C LEU A 272 8.93 -24.48 1.22
N ARG A 273 10.20 -24.44 0.78
CA ARG A 273 11.23 -25.39 1.20
C ARG A 273 11.49 -25.28 2.69
N GLU A 274 11.64 -24.07 3.22
CA GLU A 274 11.82 -23.84 4.65
C GLU A 274 10.62 -24.36 5.47
N MET A 275 9.39 -24.21 4.95
CA MET A 275 8.20 -24.79 5.61
C MET A 275 8.21 -26.32 5.58
N GLU A 276 8.59 -26.92 4.47
CA GLU A 276 8.71 -28.39 4.34
C GLU A 276 9.78 -28.92 5.30
N GLU A 277 10.94 -28.28 5.38
CA GLU A 277 12.03 -28.63 6.32
C GLU A 277 11.58 -28.52 7.79
N ARG A 278 10.92 -27.41 8.17
CA ARG A 278 10.36 -27.22 9.54
C ARG A 278 9.36 -28.31 9.89
N ARG A 279 8.47 -28.68 8.96
CA ARG A 279 7.49 -29.75 9.17
C ARG A 279 8.14 -31.11 9.31
N ALA A 280 9.17 -31.42 8.49
CA ALA A 280 9.92 -32.65 8.59
C ALA A 280 10.66 -32.76 9.95
N ALA A 281 11.30 -31.67 10.39
CA ALA A 281 11.96 -31.62 11.70
C ALA A 281 10.98 -31.83 12.87
N GLN A 282 9.79 -31.21 12.80
CA GLN A 282 8.75 -31.39 13.82
C GLN A 282 8.22 -32.83 13.86
N ALA A 283 8.00 -33.46 12.69
CA ALA A 283 7.56 -34.85 12.63
C ALA A 283 8.59 -35.81 13.21
N GLN A 284 9.89 -35.53 13.05
CA GLN A 284 10.95 -36.35 13.66
C GLN A 284 11.10 -36.12 15.19
N ALA A 285 10.75 -34.93 15.67
CA ALA A 285 10.83 -34.58 17.09
C ALA A 285 9.64 -35.09 17.90
N THR A 286 8.53 -35.48 17.27
CA THR A 286 7.35 -36.00 17.97
C THR A 286 7.56 -37.50 18.19
N PRO A 287 7.67 -38.00 19.47
CA PRO A 287 7.76 -39.43 19.73
C PRO A 287 6.53 -40.15 19.17
N PRO A 288 6.66 -41.41 18.72
CA PRO A 288 5.52 -42.22 18.34
C PRO A 288 4.54 -42.26 19.52
N ALA A 289 3.25 -42.07 19.23
CA ALA A 289 2.20 -42.18 20.24
C ALA A 289 2.36 -43.50 20.98
N ALA A 290 2.38 -43.42 22.32
CA ALA A 290 2.39 -44.64 23.14
C ALA A 290 1.26 -45.54 22.67
N PRO A 291 1.47 -46.86 22.54
CA PRO A 291 0.42 -47.76 22.14
C PRO A 291 -0.76 -47.60 23.10
N GLU A 292 -1.97 -47.48 22.54
CA GLU A 292 -3.19 -47.41 23.31
C GLU A 292 -3.20 -48.58 24.31
N PRO A 293 -3.52 -48.38 25.61
CA PRO A 293 -3.61 -49.47 26.56
C PRO A 293 -4.63 -50.47 26.02
N ALA A 294 -4.23 -51.75 25.92
CA ALA A 294 -5.10 -52.84 25.47
C ALA A 294 -6.37 -52.82 26.30
N GLU A 295 -7.53 -52.86 25.62
CA GLU A 295 -8.82 -53.02 26.29
C GLU A 295 -8.76 -54.25 27.20
N PRO A 296 -9.21 -54.16 28.45
CA PRO A 296 -9.24 -55.34 29.33
C PRO A 296 -10.13 -56.40 28.73
N GLU A 297 -9.60 -57.60 28.56
CA GLU A 297 -10.36 -58.77 28.11
C GLU A 297 -11.61 -58.95 29.00
N PRO A 298 -12.77 -59.20 28.38
CA PRO A 298 -14.00 -59.46 29.16
C PRO A 298 -13.79 -60.69 30.03
N GLN A 299 -13.83 -60.49 31.34
CA GLN A 299 -13.82 -61.61 32.30
C GLN A 299 -15.05 -62.49 32.06
N ALA A 300 -14.79 -63.69 31.57
CA ALA A 300 -15.80 -64.74 31.46
C ALA A 300 -16.23 -65.15 32.86
N GLY A 301 -17.48 -64.87 33.20
CA GLY A 301 -18.20 -65.38 34.37
C GLY A 301 -19.02 -66.59 34.03
#